data_04bf646521ab7a22ba33c55fe2a30a5d
#
_entry.id   04bf646521ab7a22ba33c55fe2a30a5d
#
_cell.length_a   1.000
_cell.length_b   1.000
_cell.length_c   1.000
_cell.angle_alpha   90.00
_cell.angle_beta   90.00
_cell.angle_gamma   90.00
#
_symmetry.space_group_name_H-M   'P 1'
#
loop_
_entity.id
_entity.type
_entity.pdbx_description
1 polymer ?
#
loop_
_entity_poly.entity_id
_entity_poly.type
_entity_poly.pdbx_seq_one_letter_code
_entity_poly.pdbx_strand_id
1 'polypeptide(L)'
;QQDCILIGRCSNLILREAGIPSLDIFLHADVDTRTAHIEKLGLNGKENPRKYLNKIDDMRETYFKTYTKHDLGRYRDYDLCLNTGTLGYDACIDIIEKLARQKAQKD
;
A
#
# COMPACT_ATOMS: atom_id res chain seq x y z
N GLN A 1 -18.89 -12.45 -9.79
CA GLN A 1 -18.09 -11.72 -8.80
C GLN A 1 -16.62 -11.80 -9.14
N GLN A 2 -15.94 -10.69 -9.13
CA GLN A 2 -14.53 -10.60 -9.47
C GLN A 2 -13.68 -10.40 -8.23
N ASP A 3 -12.52 -11.04 -8.22
CA ASP A 3 -11.53 -10.81 -7.19
C ASP A 3 -10.84 -9.47 -7.40
N CYS A 4 -10.52 -8.80 -6.30
CA CYS A 4 -9.86 -7.50 -6.31
C CYS A 4 -8.52 -7.57 -5.61
N ILE A 5 -7.56 -6.83 -6.13
CA ILE A 5 -6.27 -6.59 -5.45
C ILE A 5 -6.27 -5.14 -5.02
N LEU A 6 -6.13 -4.92 -3.71
CA LEU A 6 -6.12 -3.57 -3.12
C LEU A 6 -4.77 -3.31 -2.47
N ILE A 7 -4.20 -2.14 -2.74
CA ILE A 7 -2.87 -1.79 -2.26
C ILE A 7 -2.96 -0.49 -1.45
N GLY A 8 -2.74 -0.60 -0.12
CA GLY A 8 -2.59 0.55 0.76
C GLY A 8 -3.72 1.55 0.79
N ARG A 9 -4.98 1.15 0.59
CA ARG A 9 -6.14 2.04 0.51
C ARG A 9 -7.16 1.73 1.59
N CYS A 10 -8.02 2.70 1.91
CA CYS A 10 -9.13 2.50 2.86
C CYS A 10 -10.12 1.45 2.38
N SER A 11 -10.26 1.30 1.08
CA SER A 11 -11.24 0.39 0.47
C SER A 11 -11.06 -1.06 0.89
N ASN A 12 -9.86 -1.49 1.29
CA ASN A 12 -9.66 -2.86 1.76
C ASN A 12 -10.51 -3.17 2.99
N LEU A 13 -10.58 -2.26 3.95
CA LEU A 13 -11.38 -2.45 5.16
C LEU A 13 -12.87 -2.37 4.87
N ILE A 14 -13.26 -1.48 3.97
CA ILE A 14 -14.66 -1.35 3.55
C ILE A 14 -15.13 -2.65 2.91
N LEU A 15 -14.33 -3.23 2.02
CA LEU A 15 -14.67 -4.48 1.36
C LEU A 15 -14.72 -5.65 2.35
N ARG A 16 -13.81 -5.71 3.32
CA ARG A 16 -13.81 -6.75 4.35
C ARG A 16 -15.08 -6.68 5.21
N GLU A 17 -15.48 -5.49 5.62
CA GLU A 17 -16.70 -5.30 6.40
C GLU A 17 -17.94 -5.70 5.61
N ALA A 18 -17.93 -5.48 4.29
CA ALA A 18 -19.03 -5.88 3.41
C ALA A 18 -19.00 -7.36 3.04
N GLY A 19 -17.98 -8.10 3.46
CA GLY A 19 -17.83 -9.52 3.12
C GLY A 19 -17.45 -9.78 1.67
N ILE A 20 -16.89 -8.79 0.98
CA ILE A 20 -16.48 -8.91 -0.41
C ILE A 20 -15.05 -9.49 -0.48
N PRO A 21 -14.83 -10.61 -1.20
CA PRO A 21 -13.49 -11.18 -1.31
C PRO A 21 -12.52 -10.23 -1.98
N SER A 22 -11.32 -10.11 -1.40
CA SER A 22 -10.25 -9.28 -1.95
C SER A 22 -8.90 -9.81 -1.52
N LEU A 23 -7.87 -9.48 -2.27
CA LEU A 23 -6.49 -9.69 -1.88
C LEU A 23 -5.93 -8.33 -1.48
N ASP A 24 -5.70 -8.15 -0.18
CA ASP A 24 -5.32 -6.86 0.39
C ASP A 24 -3.81 -6.82 0.62
N ILE A 25 -3.14 -5.90 -0.04
CA ILE A 25 -1.67 -5.81 0.00
C ILE A 25 -1.26 -4.41 0.45
N PHE A 26 -0.31 -4.36 1.38
CA PHE A 26 0.32 -3.12 1.81
C PHE A 26 1.76 -3.08 1.35
N LEU A 27 2.09 -2.08 0.53
CA LEU A 27 3.46 -1.84 0.07
C LEU A 27 4.07 -0.73 0.92
N HIS A 28 5.29 -0.98 1.41
CA HIS A 28 6.00 0.01 2.23
C HIS A 28 7.49 0.02 1.87
N ALA A 29 8.17 1.08 2.26
CA ALA A 29 9.61 1.21 2.12
C ALA A 29 10.10 2.20 3.16
N ASP A 30 11.40 2.18 3.46
CA ASP A 30 11.96 3.12 4.41
C ASP A 30 11.90 4.56 3.87
N VAL A 31 12.07 5.52 4.77
CA VAL A 31 11.93 6.94 4.44
C VAL A 31 12.98 7.38 3.43
N ASP A 32 14.21 6.90 3.55
CA ASP A 32 15.29 7.30 2.64
C ASP A 32 15.03 6.81 1.22
N THR A 33 14.60 5.57 1.07
CA THR A 33 14.25 5.00 -0.24
C THR A 33 13.10 5.78 -0.88
N ARG A 34 12.07 6.08 -0.11
CA ARG A 34 10.90 6.80 -0.59
C ARG A 34 11.22 8.24 -0.94
N THR A 35 12.08 8.89 -0.16
CA THR A 35 12.54 10.25 -0.41
C THR A 35 13.32 10.33 -1.72
N ALA A 36 14.24 9.39 -1.93
CA ALA A 36 15.01 9.34 -3.18
C ALA A 36 14.11 9.11 -4.39
N HIS A 37 13.09 8.31 -4.27
CA HIS A 37 12.13 8.06 -5.34
C HIS A 37 11.34 9.33 -5.70
N ILE A 38 10.86 10.04 -4.69
CA ILE A 38 10.15 11.32 -4.87
C ILE A 38 11.04 12.32 -5.61
N GLU A 39 12.28 12.46 -5.19
CA GLU A 39 13.23 13.38 -5.81
C GLU A 39 13.51 13.01 -7.27
N LYS A 40 13.72 11.71 -7.53
CA LYS A 40 13.98 11.21 -8.88
C LYS A 40 12.83 11.51 -9.84
N LEU A 41 11.59 11.40 -9.36
CA LEU A 41 10.39 11.66 -10.16
C LEU A 41 10.00 13.13 -10.18
N GLY A 42 10.65 13.99 -9.39
CA GLY A 42 10.35 15.41 -9.33
C GLY A 42 9.00 15.74 -8.71
N LEU A 43 8.43 14.85 -7.91
CA LEU A 43 7.10 15.02 -7.33
C LEU A 43 7.01 16.15 -6.31
N ASN A 44 8.15 16.48 -5.68
CA ASN A 44 8.23 17.52 -4.65
C ASN A 44 8.33 18.96 -5.23
N GLY A 45 8.51 19.10 -6.54
CA GLY A 45 8.71 20.41 -7.15
C GLY A 45 9.91 21.13 -6.56
N LYS A 46 9.68 22.31 -5.97
CA LYS A 46 10.73 23.11 -5.32
C LYS A 46 10.85 22.85 -3.82
N GLU A 47 9.96 22.03 -3.26
CA GLU A 47 9.98 21.68 -1.83
C GLU A 47 11.05 20.63 -1.54
N ASN A 48 11.59 20.64 -0.31
CA ASN A 48 12.53 19.61 0.13
C ASN A 48 11.83 18.25 0.07
N PRO A 49 12.46 17.21 -0.54
CA PRO A 49 11.81 15.91 -0.74
C PRO A 49 11.35 15.26 0.56
N ARG A 50 12.14 15.33 1.62
CA ARG A 50 11.80 14.76 2.91
C ARG A 50 10.59 15.44 3.55
N LYS A 51 10.56 16.75 3.46
CA LYS A 51 9.45 17.56 3.98
C LYS A 51 8.17 17.28 3.21
N TYR A 52 8.28 17.16 1.90
CA TYR A 52 7.15 16.78 1.06
C TYR A 52 6.61 15.41 1.45
N LEU A 53 7.49 14.43 1.63
CA LEU A 53 7.11 13.08 2.03
C LEU A 53 6.37 13.07 3.37
N ASN A 54 6.91 13.77 4.37
CA ASN A 54 6.28 13.84 5.68
C ASN A 54 4.88 14.41 5.61
N LYS A 55 4.70 15.45 4.81
CA LYS A 55 3.38 16.07 4.61
C LYS A 55 2.39 15.09 3.98
N ILE A 56 2.80 14.37 2.94
CA ILE A 56 1.96 13.40 2.26
C ILE A 56 1.61 12.23 3.19
N ASP A 57 2.59 11.73 3.96
CA ASP A 57 2.35 10.65 4.91
C ASP A 57 1.35 11.05 5.98
N ASP A 58 1.48 12.25 6.55
CA ASP A 58 0.57 12.75 7.56
C ASP A 58 -0.86 12.85 7.01
N MET A 59 -1.00 13.33 5.79
CA MET A 59 -2.31 13.43 5.14
C MET A 59 -2.94 12.06 4.94
N ARG A 60 -2.16 11.08 4.48
CA ARG A 60 -2.65 9.72 4.26
C ARG A 60 -3.04 9.02 5.56
N GLU A 61 -2.21 9.15 6.58
CA GLU A 61 -2.48 8.56 7.89
C GLU A 61 -3.75 9.14 8.51
N THR A 62 -3.90 10.46 8.44
CA THR A 62 -5.08 11.15 8.95
C THR A 62 -6.33 10.72 8.20
N TYR A 63 -6.27 10.69 6.89
CA TYR A 63 -7.38 10.25 6.05
C TYR A 63 -7.79 8.82 6.38
N PHE A 64 -6.83 7.91 6.41
CA PHE A 64 -7.10 6.50 6.68
C PHE A 64 -7.74 6.30 8.05
N LYS A 65 -7.18 6.93 9.09
CA LYS A 65 -7.71 6.82 10.45
C LYS A 65 -9.09 7.42 10.58
N THR A 66 -9.35 8.52 9.92
CA THR A 66 -10.65 9.18 9.94
C THR A 66 -11.75 8.26 9.41
N TYR A 67 -11.49 7.56 8.31
CA TYR A 67 -12.50 6.73 7.66
C TYR A 67 -12.56 5.30 8.16
N THR A 68 -11.46 4.74 8.63
CA THR A 68 -11.41 3.33 9.05
C THR A 68 -11.35 3.14 10.55
N LYS A 69 -10.96 4.17 11.29
CA LYS A 69 -10.65 4.12 12.73
C LYS A 69 -9.45 3.23 13.06
N HIS A 70 -8.69 2.81 12.02
CA HIS A 70 -7.47 2.01 12.16
C HIS A 70 -6.25 2.85 11.79
N ASP A 71 -5.10 2.48 12.33
CA ASP A 71 -3.83 3.07 11.92
C ASP A 71 -3.43 2.50 10.56
N LEU A 72 -2.87 3.35 9.71
CA LEU A 72 -2.39 2.92 8.40
C LEU A 72 -1.21 1.96 8.55
N GLY A 73 -1.23 0.89 7.76
CA GLY A 73 -0.12 -0.07 7.75
C GLY A 73 -0.19 -1.11 8.85
N ARG A 74 -1.31 -1.23 9.56
CA ARG A 74 -1.49 -2.25 10.57
C ARG A 74 -1.58 -3.63 9.89
N TYR A 75 -0.60 -4.50 10.15
CA TYR A 75 -0.45 -5.76 9.40
C TYR A 75 -1.71 -6.63 9.42
N ARG A 76 -2.52 -6.56 10.46
CA ARG A 76 -3.75 -7.35 10.58
C ARG A 76 -4.81 -7.01 9.55
N ASP A 77 -4.72 -5.82 8.95
CA ASP A 77 -5.69 -5.35 7.98
C ASP A 77 -5.35 -5.79 6.55
N TYR A 78 -4.23 -6.49 6.37
CA TYR A 78 -3.73 -6.87 5.05
C TYR A 78 -3.40 -8.36 4.99
N ASP A 79 -3.53 -8.93 3.80
CA ASP A 79 -3.12 -10.31 3.55
C ASP A 79 -1.62 -10.42 3.37
N LEU A 80 -0.99 -9.34 2.89
CA LEU A 80 0.44 -9.32 2.62
C LEU A 80 0.99 -7.90 2.78
N CYS A 81 2.12 -7.78 3.46
CA CYS A 81 2.87 -6.54 3.57
C CYS A 81 4.25 -6.75 2.96
N LEU A 82 4.62 -5.94 1.98
CA LEU A 82 5.89 -6.07 1.26
C LEU A 82 6.73 -4.81 1.37
N ASN A 83 8.01 -4.97 1.71
CA ASN A 83 8.97 -3.88 1.71
C ASN A 83 9.59 -3.75 0.32
N THR A 84 9.09 -2.80 -0.48
CA THR A 84 9.54 -2.59 -1.85
C THR A 84 10.98 -2.09 -1.93
N GLY A 85 11.45 -1.41 -0.89
CA GLY A 85 12.84 -0.93 -0.83
C GLY A 85 13.85 -2.06 -0.69
N THR A 86 13.51 -3.09 0.08
CA THR A 86 14.37 -4.24 0.30
C THR A 86 14.27 -5.26 -0.84
N LEU A 87 13.05 -5.53 -1.29
CA LEU A 87 12.79 -6.59 -2.27
C LEU A 87 12.93 -6.13 -3.72
N GLY A 88 12.65 -4.84 -3.99
CA GLY A 88 12.57 -4.31 -5.34
C GLY A 88 11.17 -4.51 -5.94
N TYR A 89 10.83 -3.67 -6.91
CA TYR A 89 9.49 -3.73 -7.52
C TYR A 89 9.24 -5.02 -8.27
N ASP A 90 10.22 -5.52 -9.02
CA ASP A 90 10.03 -6.73 -9.83
C ASP A 90 9.70 -7.94 -8.95
N ALA A 91 10.41 -8.12 -7.85
CA ALA A 91 10.14 -9.21 -6.92
C ALA A 91 8.75 -9.08 -6.30
N CYS A 92 8.35 -7.86 -5.92
CA CYS A 92 7.02 -7.61 -5.36
C CYS A 92 5.93 -7.93 -6.38
N ILE A 93 6.10 -7.52 -7.63
CA ILE A 93 5.15 -7.81 -8.70
C ILE A 93 4.99 -9.31 -8.88
N ASP A 94 6.10 -10.07 -8.91
CA ASP A 94 6.06 -11.51 -9.06
C ASP A 94 5.30 -12.19 -7.92
N ILE A 95 5.54 -11.76 -6.69
CA ILE A 95 4.86 -12.30 -5.50
C ILE A 95 3.36 -12.03 -5.59
N ILE A 96 2.98 -10.80 -5.89
CA ILE A 96 1.59 -10.38 -5.99
C ILE A 96 0.87 -11.17 -7.08
N GLU A 97 1.50 -11.29 -8.25
CA GLU A 97 0.94 -12.01 -9.38
C GLU A 97 0.70 -13.48 -9.06
N LYS A 98 1.67 -14.12 -8.41
CA LYS A 98 1.55 -15.52 -8.01
C LYS A 98 0.40 -15.72 -7.02
N LEU A 99 0.28 -14.85 -6.03
CA LEU A 99 -0.80 -14.93 -5.04
C LEU A 99 -2.17 -14.66 -5.66
N ALA A 100 -2.25 -13.71 -6.58
CA ALA A 100 -3.49 -13.42 -7.28
C ALA A 100 -3.98 -14.62 -8.10
N ARG A 101 -3.06 -15.32 -8.77
CA ARG A 101 -3.38 -16.53 -9.52
C ARG A 101 -3.85 -17.66 -8.61
N GLN A 102 -3.18 -17.85 -7.47
CA GLN A 102 -3.60 -18.88 -6.51
C GLN A 102 -4.98 -18.60 -5.96
N LYS A 103 -5.29 -17.36 -5.65
CA LYS A 103 -6.60 -16.97 -5.15
C LYS A 103 -7.68 -17.20 -6.19
N ALA A 104 -7.43 -16.85 -7.44
CA ALA A 104 -8.37 -17.08 -8.54
C ALA A 104 -8.67 -18.56 -8.73
N GLN A 105 -7.67 -19.43 -8.53
CA GLN A 105 -7.86 -20.88 -8.67
C GLN A 105 -8.70 -21.48 -7.54
N LYS A 106 -8.65 -20.88 -6.36
CA LYS A 106 -9.43 -21.37 -5.21
C LYS A 106 -10.90 -20.93 -5.28
N ASP A 107 -11.12 -19.82 -5.91
CA ASP A 107 -12.47 -19.26 -6.08
C ASP A 107 -13.15 -19.83 -7.30
#